data_6aac96d146cff810b0e75cb94bea86a9
#
_entry.id   6aac96d146cff810b0e75cb94bea86a9
#
_cell.length_a   1.000
_cell.length_b   1.000
_cell.length_c   1.000
_cell.angle_alpha   90.00
_cell.angle_beta   90.00
_cell.angle_gamma   90.00
#
_symmetry.space_group_name_H-M   'P 1'
#
loop_
_entity.id
_entity.type
_entity.pdbx_description
1 polymer ?
#
loop_
_entity_poly.entity_id
_entity_poly.type
_entity_poly.pdbx_seq_one_letter_code
_entity_poly.pdbx_strand_id
1 'polypeptide(L)'
;MRTGLGMVAVAVMLFSVSAPARADENSKLTYFTFSKPVQLPGKTLPAGKYRFELADPQESRRVVKVSNEDGSKQLAMLQTVQYTMRDPAKDAIVIFGESPASDPVAVQTFVYPGETIGFEFIYPHDEAAKLAKKYRAKVLSKSGDKLERIDETGASLPDDKR
;
A
#
# COMPACT_ATOMS: atom_id res chain seq x y z
N MET A 1 40.29 5.49 -7.11
CA MET A 1 39.20 4.59 -6.68
C MET A 1 38.37 5.29 -5.63
N ARG A 2 37.17 5.80 -6.02
CA ARG A 2 36.26 6.47 -5.09
C ARG A 2 34.96 5.66 -5.13
N THR A 3 34.78 4.84 -4.11
CA THR A 3 33.54 4.10 -3.84
C THR A 3 32.46 5.09 -3.40
N GLY A 4 31.56 5.43 -4.32
CA GLY A 4 30.36 6.19 -4.01
C GLY A 4 29.34 5.28 -3.32
N LEU A 5 29.19 5.47 -2.02
CA LEU A 5 28.13 4.86 -1.23
C LEU A 5 26.82 5.54 -1.60
N GLY A 6 26.00 4.88 -2.43
CA GLY A 6 24.68 5.35 -2.82
C GLY A 6 23.75 5.30 -1.62
N MET A 7 23.48 6.46 -1.07
CA MET A 7 22.51 6.66 0.00
C MET A 7 21.10 6.57 -0.61
N VAL A 8 20.42 5.45 -0.39
CA VAL A 8 19.00 5.29 -0.74
C VAL A 8 18.21 6.16 0.21
N ALA A 9 17.79 7.33 -0.26
CA ALA A 9 16.88 8.20 0.47
C ALA A 9 15.46 7.65 0.33
N VAL A 10 14.96 7.01 1.37
CA VAL A 10 13.53 6.68 1.49
C VAL A 10 12.78 7.98 1.77
N ALA A 11 12.14 8.54 0.75
CA ALA A 11 11.29 9.70 0.91
C ALA A 11 9.98 9.28 1.58
N VAL A 12 9.91 9.42 2.90
CA VAL A 12 8.66 9.31 3.66
C VAL A 12 7.92 10.63 3.48
N MET A 13 6.95 10.67 2.56
CA MET A 13 6.05 11.82 2.48
C MET A 13 5.00 11.72 3.60
N LEU A 14 5.18 12.53 4.63
CA LEU A 14 4.20 12.74 5.69
C LEU A 14 3.04 13.58 5.13
N PHE A 15 1.90 12.94 4.89
CA PHE A 15 0.66 13.66 4.64
C PHE A 15 -0.01 13.98 5.97
N SER A 16 -0.22 15.26 6.24
CA SER A 16 -0.99 15.70 7.40
C SER A 16 -2.45 15.31 7.20
N VAL A 17 -2.87 14.23 7.84
CA VAL A 17 -4.28 13.83 7.91
C VAL A 17 -4.89 14.54 9.10
N SER A 18 -5.47 15.71 8.86
CA SER A 18 -6.28 16.42 9.85
C SER A 18 -7.72 15.91 9.78
N ALA A 19 -8.05 14.87 10.52
CA ALA A 19 -9.43 14.57 10.88
C ALA A 19 -9.43 13.77 12.18
N PRO A 20 -10.37 14.02 13.11
CA PRO A 20 -10.60 13.11 14.21
C PRO A 20 -11.22 11.84 13.62
N ALA A 21 -10.38 10.88 13.28
CA ALA A 21 -10.82 9.54 12.96
C ALA A 21 -11.36 8.95 14.27
N ARG A 22 -12.68 8.88 14.42
CA ARG A 22 -13.27 7.87 15.27
C ARG A 22 -12.95 6.54 14.59
N ALA A 23 -11.81 5.98 14.97
CA ALA A 23 -11.49 4.61 14.64
C ALA A 23 -12.51 3.76 15.39
N ASP A 24 -13.40 3.12 14.67
CA ASP A 24 -14.11 1.98 15.17
C ASP A 24 -13.05 0.86 15.26
N GLU A 25 -12.61 0.57 16.48
CA GLU A 25 -11.51 -0.40 16.72
C GLU A 25 -11.81 -1.79 16.14
N ASN A 26 -13.08 -2.09 15.91
CA ASN A 26 -13.50 -3.38 15.38
C ASN A 26 -13.40 -3.45 13.84
N SER A 27 -13.64 -2.37 13.13
CA SER A 27 -13.62 -2.37 11.65
C SER A 27 -12.32 -1.88 11.05
N LYS A 28 -11.38 -1.39 11.87
CA LYS A 28 -10.10 -0.83 11.40
C LYS A 28 -10.30 0.18 10.25
N LEU A 29 -11.19 1.14 10.49
CA LEU A 29 -11.51 2.18 9.54
C LEU A 29 -10.50 3.32 9.60
N THR A 30 -9.99 3.73 8.45
CA THR A 30 -9.20 4.96 8.31
C THR A 30 -9.53 5.71 7.02
N TYR A 31 -9.18 7.00 7.00
CA TYR A 31 -9.33 7.85 5.82
C TYR A 31 -7.97 8.30 5.32
N PHE A 32 -7.78 8.20 4.00
CA PHE A 32 -6.61 8.76 3.34
C PHE A 32 -7.03 9.83 2.35
N THR A 33 -6.32 10.97 2.41
CA THR A 33 -6.49 12.05 1.43
C THR A 33 -5.27 12.07 0.53
N PHE A 34 -5.49 11.83 -0.76
CA PHE A 34 -4.46 11.86 -1.78
C PHE A 34 -4.54 13.17 -2.56
N SER A 35 -3.44 13.92 -2.60
CA SER A 35 -3.34 15.17 -3.37
C SER A 35 -3.08 14.93 -4.87
N LYS A 36 -2.75 13.70 -5.26
CA LYS A 36 -2.48 13.25 -6.63
C LYS A 36 -3.18 11.93 -6.90
N PRO A 37 -3.36 11.53 -8.17
CA PRO A 37 -3.84 10.19 -8.49
C PRO A 37 -2.95 9.11 -7.90
N VAL A 38 -3.57 8.04 -7.38
CA VAL A 38 -2.86 6.89 -6.82
C VAL A 38 -3.29 5.61 -7.50
N GLN A 39 -2.35 4.69 -7.68
CA GLN A 39 -2.60 3.37 -8.22
C GLN A 39 -2.74 2.36 -7.08
N LEU A 40 -3.85 1.66 -7.09
CA LEU A 40 -4.13 0.47 -6.30
C LEU A 40 -4.12 -0.75 -7.23
N PRO A 41 -4.03 -1.98 -6.71
CA PRO A 41 -4.15 -3.18 -7.54
C PRO A 41 -5.39 -3.14 -8.43
N GLY A 42 -5.20 -3.19 -9.74
CA GLY A 42 -6.25 -3.17 -10.75
C GLY A 42 -7.00 -1.85 -10.92
N LYS A 43 -6.60 -0.78 -10.22
CA LYS A 43 -7.35 0.49 -10.28
C LYS A 43 -6.52 1.73 -9.98
N THR A 44 -6.75 2.78 -10.74
CA THR A 44 -6.25 4.13 -10.42
C THR A 44 -7.39 4.96 -9.83
N LEU A 45 -7.11 5.60 -8.69
CA LEU A 45 -8.01 6.54 -8.05
C LEU A 45 -7.54 7.98 -8.32
N PRO A 46 -8.41 8.93 -8.67
CA PRO A 46 -8.06 10.33 -8.74
C PRO A 46 -7.65 10.90 -7.37
N ALA A 47 -7.12 12.11 -7.35
CA ALA A 47 -6.93 12.84 -6.11
C ALA A 47 -8.26 12.96 -5.37
N GLY A 48 -8.25 12.78 -4.04
CA GLY A 48 -9.48 12.79 -3.24
C GLY A 48 -9.31 12.12 -1.89
N LYS A 49 -10.39 12.09 -1.12
CA LYS A 49 -10.46 11.43 0.17
C LYS A 49 -11.18 10.09 0.05
N TYR A 50 -10.60 9.07 0.61
CA TYR A 50 -11.06 7.69 0.51
C TYR A 50 -11.09 7.02 1.87
N ARG A 51 -12.05 6.12 2.02
CA ARG A 51 -12.24 5.28 3.19
C ARG A 51 -11.62 3.91 2.94
N PHE A 52 -10.74 3.49 3.86
CA PHE A 52 -10.12 2.17 3.87
C PHE A 52 -10.56 1.43 5.13
N GLU A 53 -11.08 0.24 4.99
CA GLU A 53 -11.50 -0.59 6.11
C GLU A 53 -11.27 -2.08 5.82
N LEU A 54 -11.13 -2.90 6.86
CA LEU A 54 -11.14 -4.34 6.69
C LEU A 54 -12.53 -4.79 6.25
N ALA A 55 -12.60 -5.58 5.18
CA ALA A 55 -13.87 -6.07 4.64
C ALA A 55 -14.54 -7.05 5.60
N ASP A 56 -13.73 -7.85 6.28
CA ASP A 56 -14.17 -8.82 7.29
C ASP A 56 -13.14 -8.90 8.41
N PRO A 57 -13.23 -8.05 9.44
CA PRO A 57 -12.28 -8.04 10.54
C PRO A 57 -12.36 -9.26 11.45
N GLN A 58 -13.44 -10.01 11.39
CA GLN A 58 -13.70 -11.18 12.24
C GLN A 58 -13.11 -12.46 11.65
N GLU A 59 -13.25 -12.67 10.35
CA GLU A 59 -12.81 -13.89 9.67
C GLU A 59 -11.48 -13.72 8.94
N SER A 60 -11.33 -12.63 8.18
CA SER A 60 -10.15 -12.42 7.35
C SER A 60 -9.63 -10.99 7.39
N ARG A 61 -8.56 -10.79 8.13
CA ARG A 61 -7.83 -9.51 8.13
C ARG A 61 -6.92 -9.33 6.89
N ARG A 62 -7.28 -9.94 5.77
CA ARG A 62 -6.47 -9.93 4.54
C ARG A 62 -7.13 -9.22 3.36
N VAL A 63 -8.35 -8.74 3.56
CA VAL A 63 -9.08 -8.03 2.51
C VAL A 63 -9.42 -6.63 2.98
N VAL A 64 -8.98 -5.65 2.20
CA VAL A 64 -9.24 -4.24 2.43
C VAL A 64 -10.29 -3.75 1.45
N LYS A 65 -11.35 -3.16 1.96
CA LYS A 65 -12.36 -2.47 1.19
C LYS A 65 -11.99 -1.00 1.09
N VAL A 66 -12.00 -0.47 -0.13
CA VAL A 66 -11.80 0.95 -0.42
C VAL A 66 -13.11 1.52 -0.96
N SER A 67 -13.56 2.61 -0.37
CA SER A 67 -14.79 3.31 -0.74
C SER A 67 -14.54 4.82 -0.92
N ASN A 68 -15.50 5.53 -1.50
CA ASN A 68 -15.54 6.99 -1.42
C ASN A 68 -15.67 7.45 0.04
N GLU A 69 -15.53 8.74 0.30
CA GLU A 69 -15.47 9.33 1.65
C GLU A 69 -16.65 8.95 2.54
N ASP A 70 -17.88 8.98 2.01
CA ASP A 70 -19.11 8.66 2.74
C ASP A 70 -19.40 7.16 2.85
N GLY A 71 -18.61 6.31 2.18
CA GLY A 71 -18.79 4.86 2.17
C GLY A 71 -19.92 4.35 1.29
N SER A 72 -20.64 5.24 0.59
CA SER A 72 -21.80 4.87 -0.24
C SER A 72 -21.45 4.06 -1.48
N LYS A 73 -20.22 4.23 -1.99
CA LYS A 73 -19.73 3.55 -3.19
C LYS A 73 -18.45 2.80 -2.92
N GLN A 74 -18.51 1.47 -3.02
CA GLN A 74 -17.31 0.64 -3.02
C GLN A 74 -16.54 0.84 -4.32
N LEU A 75 -15.25 1.10 -4.21
CA LEU A 75 -14.34 1.35 -5.32
C LEU A 75 -13.44 0.16 -5.63
N ALA A 76 -12.98 -0.53 -4.58
CA ALA A 76 -12.12 -1.71 -4.70
C ALA A 76 -12.26 -2.64 -3.50
N MET A 77 -11.94 -3.93 -3.73
CA MET A 77 -11.70 -4.96 -2.72
C MET A 77 -10.32 -5.54 -3.00
N LEU A 78 -9.40 -5.37 -2.08
CA LEU A 78 -7.98 -5.61 -2.30
C LEU A 78 -7.46 -6.69 -1.36
N GLN A 79 -6.80 -7.70 -1.91
CA GLN A 79 -6.10 -8.70 -1.13
C GLN A 79 -4.78 -8.14 -0.60
N THR A 80 -4.44 -8.49 0.63
CA THR A 80 -3.23 -8.04 1.29
C THR A 80 -2.54 -9.18 2.01
N VAL A 81 -1.26 -8.95 2.34
CA VAL A 81 -0.53 -9.70 3.36
C VAL A 81 -0.17 -8.78 4.51
N GLN A 82 0.11 -9.37 5.68
CA GLN A 82 0.57 -8.60 6.82
C GLN A 82 1.99 -8.06 6.56
N TYR A 83 2.16 -6.79 6.92
CA TYR A 83 3.43 -6.09 6.95
C TYR A 83 3.73 -5.72 8.41
N THR A 84 4.92 -6.03 8.91
CA THR A 84 5.27 -5.75 10.30
C THR A 84 6.29 -4.63 10.37
N MET A 85 6.01 -3.62 11.18
CA MET A 85 6.92 -2.53 11.54
C MET A 85 7.59 -2.82 12.88
N ARG A 86 8.77 -2.24 13.08
CA ARG A 86 9.48 -2.35 14.37
C ARG A 86 8.76 -1.58 15.47
N ASP A 87 8.31 -0.38 15.15
CA ASP A 87 7.66 0.54 16.10
C ASP A 87 6.23 0.85 15.65
N PRO A 88 5.30 1.10 16.59
CA PRO A 88 3.94 1.50 16.25
C PRO A 88 3.90 2.81 15.46
N ALA A 89 3.06 2.85 14.44
CA ALA A 89 2.81 4.05 13.67
C ALA A 89 2.07 5.09 14.51
N LYS A 90 2.59 6.30 14.64
CA LYS A 90 1.88 7.39 15.37
C LYS A 90 0.64 7.84 14.61
N ASP A 91 0.74 7.93 13.29
CA ASP A 91 -0.31 8.31 12.36
C ASP A 91 -0.50 7.21 11.31
N ALA A 92 -1.61 7.27 10.56
CA ALA A 92 -1.80 6.38 9.43
C ALA A 92 -0.69 6.61 8.39
N ILE A 93 0.05 5.56 8.07
CA ILE A 93 1.18 5.62 7.12
C ILE A 93 0.78 4.92 5.84
N VAL A 94 1.07 5.57 4.71
CA VAL A 94 1.00 4.95 3.39
C VAL A 94 2.40 4.93 2.79
N ILE A 95 2.86 3.74 2.41
CA ILE A 95 4.15 3.55 1.76
C ILE A 95 3.89 3.49 0.26
N PHE A 96 4.54 4.39 -0.47
CA PHE A 96 4.44 4.50 -1.92
C PHE A 96 5.72 4.02 -2.59
N GLY A 97 5.60 3.58 -3.84
CA GLY A 97 6.75 3.52 -4.73
C GLY A 97 7.22 4.94 -5.11
N GLU A 98 8.53 5.15 -5.26
CA GLU A 98 9.05 6.42 -5.77
C GLU A 98 8.62 6.61 -7.23
N SER A 99 7.97 7.73 -7.55
CA SER A 99 7.43 8.02 -8.89
C SER A 99 7.81 9.40 -9.38
N PRO A 100 8.04 9.57 -10.69
CA PRO A 100 8.08 10.91 -11.29
C PRO A 100 6.83 11.70 -10.96
N ALA A 101 6.96 13.01 -10.83
CA ALA A 101 5.90 13.89 -10.30
C ALA A 101 4.57 13.87 -11.10
N SER A 102 4.58 13.41 -12.35
CA SER A 102 3.43 13.41 -13.28
C SER A 102 2.57 12.15 -13.22
N ASP A 103 3.08 11.06 -12.65
CA ASP A 103 2.42 9.77 -12.73
C ASP A 103 1.64 9.41 -11.45
N PRO A 104 0.58 8.59 -11.56
CA PRO A 104 -0.04 8.00 -10.39
C PRO A 104 0.99 7.25 -9.55
N VAL A 105 0.94 7.47 -8.24
CA VAL A 105 1.87 6.82 -7.30
C VAL A 105 1.25 5.52 -6.82
N ALA A 106 1.98 4.40 -6.93
CA ALA A 106 1.47 3.11 -6.47
C ALA A 106 1.52 3.01 -4.94
N VAL A 107 0.40 2.67 -4.34
CA VAL A 107 0.29 2.38 -2.89
C VAL A 107 0.72 0.94 -2.67
N GLN A 108 1.82 0.73 -1.97
CA GLN A 108 2.32 -0.62 -1.67
C GLN A 108 1.78 -1.15 -0.35
N THR A 109 1.82 -0.33 0.69
CA THR A 109 1.48 -0.74 2.05
C THR A 109 0.79 0.41 2.77
N PHE A 110 -0.11 0.08 3.70
CA PHE A 110 -0.59 1.05 4.68
C PHE A 110 -0.63 0.46 6.08
N VAL A 111 -0.53 1.33 7.10
CA VAL A 111 -0.53 0.97 8.52
C VAL A 111 -1.51 1.87 9.25
N TYR A 112 -2.31 1.29 10.13
CA TYR A 112 -3.21 2.05 10.99
C TYR A 112 -2.46 2.76 12.13
N PRO A 113 -2.97 3.89 12.63
CA PRO A 113 -2.42 4.56 13.79
C PRO A 113 -2.37 3.64 15.01
N GLY A 114 -1.27 3.65 15.75
CA GLY A 114 -1.07 2.83 16.95
C GLY A 114 -0.68 1.38 16.69
N GLU A 115 -0.64 0.94 15.43
CA GLU A 115 -0.36 -0.45 15.07
C GLU A 115 1.09 -0.64 14.61
N THR A 116 1.62 -1.84 14.84
CA THR A 116 2.87 -2.34 14.24
C THR A 116 2.60 -3.23 13.03
N ILE A 117 1.34 -3.61 12.83
CA ILE A 117 0.92 -4.46 11.71
C ILE A 117 0.21 -3.59 10.68
N GLY A 118 0.72 -3.62 9.48
CA GLY A 118 0.11 -3.00 8.30
C GLY A 118 -0.32 -4.04 7.27
N PHE A 119 -0.69 -3.54 6.11
CA PHE A 119 -1.27 -4.31 5.03
C PHE A 119 -0.54 -3.99 3.73
N GLU A 120 0.20 -4.96 3.20
CA GLU A 120 0.86 -4.85 1.89
C GLU A 120 -0.06 -5.40 0.81
N PHE A 121 -0.32 -4.61 -0.23
CA PHE A 121 -1.21 -4.98 -1.32
C PHE A 121 -0.58 -5.97 -2.28
N ILE A 122 -1.39 -6.94 -2.72
CA ILE A 122 -1.02 -7.90 -3.74
C ILE A 122 -1.45 -7.35 -5.10
N TYR A 123 -0.49 -7.06 -5.96
CA TYR A 123 -0.73 -6.57 -7.32
C TYR A 123 -0.91 -7.73 -8.31
N PRO A 124 -1.74 -7.57 -9.36
CA PRO A 124 -1.72 -8.47 -10.51
C PRO A 124 -0.31 -8.57 -11.10
N HIS A 125 0.09 -9.75 -11.59
CA HIS A 125 1.47 -10.02 -12.02
C HIS A 125 1.99 -8.98 -13.03
N ASP A 126 1.20 -8.68 -14.07
CA ASP A 126 1.61 -7.73 -15.11
C ASP A 126 1.76 -6.30 -14.59
N GLU A 127 0.92 -5.91 -13.64
CA GLU A 127 1.03 -4.61 -12.96
C GLU A 127 2.25 -4.59 -12.05
N ALA A 128 2.46 -5.65 -11.27
CA ALA A 128 3.62 -5.78 -10.38
C ALA A 128 4.93 -5.67 -11.16
N ALA A 129 5.04 -6.31 -12.32
CA ALA A 129 6.23 -6.23 -13.17
C ALA A 129 6.48 -4.81 -13.69
N LYS A 130 5.43 -4.11 -14.13
CA LYS A 130 5.55 -2.71 -14.56
C LYS A 130 5.97 -1.78 -13.42
N LEU A 131 5.36 -1.96 -12.23
CA LEU A 131 5.67 -1.17 -11.05
C LEU A 131 7.08 -1.46 -10.53
N ALA A 132 7.50 -2.72 -10.48
CA ALA A 132 8.83 -3.13 -10.04
C ALA A 132 9.92 -2.49 -10.91
N LYS A 133 9.75 -2.51 -12.23
CA LYS A 133 10.65 -1.85 -13.18
C LYS A 133 10.64 -0.33 -13.03
N LYS A 134 9.44 0.26 -12.89
CA LYS A 134 9.27 1.71 -12.76
C LYS A 134 9.92 2.26 -11.49
N TYR A 135 9.70 1.59 -10.38
CA TYR A 135 10.15 2.04 -9.06
C TYR A 135 11.49 1.42 -8.61
N ARG A 136 12.09 0.54 -9.41
CA ARG A 136 13.29 -0.23 -9.06
C ARG A 136 13.17 -0.89 -7.68
N ALA A 137 11.99 -1.45 -7.42
CA ALA A 137 11.62 -2.02 -6.13
C ALA A 137 10.96 -3.38 -6.33
N LYS A 138 10.96 -4.18 -5.28
CA LYS A 138 10.21 -5.44 -5.28
C LYS A 138 8.73 -5.15 -5.02
N VAL A 139 7.86 -5.69 -5.85
CA VAL A 139 6.40 -5.56 -5.73
C VAL A 139 5.77 -6.91 -5.47
N LEU A 140 4.93 -6.99 -4.46
CA LEU A 140 4.22 -8.22 -4.10
C LEU A 140 3.17 -8.55 -5.15
N SER A 141 3.18 -9.80 -5.60
CA SER A 141 2.26 -10.35 -6.59
C SER A 141 1.80 -11.74 -6.19
N LYS A 142 0.86 -12.27 -6.94
CA LYS A 142 0.33 -13.62 -6.78
C LYS A 142 0.25 -14.30 -8.14
N SER A 143 0.81 -15.51 -8.23
CA SER A 143 0.71 -16.41 -9.38
C SER A 143 0.00 -17.68 -8.94
N GLY A 144 -1.24 -17.90 -9.39
CA GLY A 144 -2.12 -18.93 -8.84
C GLY A 144 -2.33 -18.71 -7.33
N ASP A 145 -1.98 -19.69 -6.51
CA ASP A 145 -2.06 -19.58 -5.03
C ASP A 145 -0.73 -19.22 -4.37
N LYS A 146 0.33 -19.01 -5.14
CA LYS A 146 1.66 -18.72 -4.64
C LYS A 146 1.91 -17.21 -4.63
N LEU A 147 2.34 -16.71 -3.48
CA LEU A 147 2.86 -15.34 -3.35
C LEU A 147 4.29 -15.27 -3.86
N GLU A 148 4.60 -14.21 -4.57
CA GLU A 148 5.91 -13.93 -5.14
C GLU A 148 6.22 -12.45 -5.11
N ARG A 149 7.49 -12.10 -5.17
CA ARG A 149 7.93 -10.72 -5.36
C ARG A 149 8.54 -10.56 -6.73
N ILE A 150 8.02 -9.62 -7.49
CA ILE A 150 8.56 -9.26 -8.79
C ILE A 150 9.62 -8.19 -8.59
N ASP A 151 10.83 -8.43 -9.07
CA ASP A 151 11.93 -7.46 -9.02
C ASP A 151 11.95 -6.53 -10.25
N GLU A 152 12.88 -5.60 -10.27
CA GLU A 152 13.04 -4.61 -11.35
C GLU A 152 13.36 -5.23 -12.73
N THR A 153 13.83 -6.47 -12.76
CA THR A 153 14.11 -7.21 -14.01
C THR A 153 12.88 -7.96 -14.51
N GLY A 154 11.82 -8.02 -13.70
CA GLY A 154 10.62 -8.83 -13.94
C GLY A 154 10.74 -10.28 -13.47
N ALA A 155 11.82 -10.62 -12.76
CA ALA A 155 11.99 -11.94 -12.21
C ALA A 155 11.12 -12.17 -10.97
N SER A 156 10.50 -13.35 -10.90
CA SER A 156 9.73 -13.79 -9.73
C SER A 156 10.67 -14.37 -8.67
N LEU A 157 10.66 -13.78 -7.50
CA LEU A 157 11.37 -14.24 -6.32
C LEU A 157 10.37 -14.84 -5.32
N PRO A 158 10.74 -15.91 -4.59
CA PRO A 158 9.89 -16.36 -3.49
C PRO A 158 9.62 -15.23 -2.50
N ASP A 159 8.39 -15.16 -1.97
CA ASP A 159 8.11 -14.25 -0.87
C ASP A 159 8.73 -14.83 0.40
N ASP A 160 9.95 -14.39 0.72
CA ASP A 160 10.59 -14.74 1.98
C ASP A 160 9.80 -14.07 3.10
N LYS A 161 9.06 -14.88 3.82
CA LYS A 161 8.32 -14.44 5.02
C LYS A 161 9.32 -13.79 5.99
N ARG A 162 9.23 -12.49 6.14
CA ARG A 162 9.93 -11.72 7.16
C ARG A 162 9.30 -11.95 8.53
#